data_6d3d7e54529023f496b930bb5404a899
#
_entry.id   6d3d7e54529023f496b930bb5404a899
#
_cell.length_a   1.000
_cell.length_b   1.000
_cell.length_c   1.000
_cell.angle_alpha   90.00
_cell.angle_beta   90.00
_cell.angle_gamma   90.00
#
_symmetry.space_group_name_H-M   'P 1'
#
loop_
_entity.id
_entity.type
_entity.pdbx_description
1 polymer ?
#
loop_
_entity_poly.entity_id
_entity_poly.type
_entity_poly.pdbx_seq_one_letter_code
_entity_poly.pdbx_strand_id
1 'polypeptide(L)'
;MGSEMCIRDSLRDLAREVGVKPKAGWVMAEGGDSSGMNRSIPIEKIMDDCMIAWAMNGEALRPEQGYPARLVVPGWEGNMWVKWIRRLEFGDMPYMAREETAKYTDLMADGKARMFTWVMESKSVITSPCPEKPILGKGLHQLRGLAWSGRGKIKRVDVSLDGGRNWQTAHLHGPLLDKCLTRFTLPFEWHGEELMLQSRSIDETGYVQPTIDGIQAERGVNSIYHNNAIATWLVNNDGSVDNVRLG
;
A
#
# COMPACT_ATOMS: atom_id res chain seq x y z
N MET A 1 -1.40 7.16 -0.27
CA MET A 1 -2.26 7.96 -1.20
C MET A 1 -3.37 8.59 -0.40
N GLY A 2 -3.13 9.59 0.35
CA GLY A 2 -4.11 10.00 1.32
C GLY A 2 -4.21 11.47 1.61
N SER A 3 -3.87 12.37 0.74
CA SER A 3 -4.07 13.81 1.01
C SER A 3 -4.67 14.56 -0.16
N GLU A 4 -5.17 13.83 -1.12
CA GLU A 4 -5.80 14.46 -2.28
C GLU A 4 -7.21 14.85 -1.89
N MET A 5 -7.52 16.14 -2.01
CA MET A 5 -8.88 16.63 -1.82
C MET A 5 -9.75 16.12 -2.99
N CYS A 6 -10.32 14.94 -2.80
CA CYS A 6 -11.32 14.42 -3.74
C CYS A 6 -12.65 15.13 -3.52
N ILE A 7 -13.25 15.64 -4.58
CA ILE A 7 -14.68 15.97 -4.57
C ILE A 7 -15.40 14.65 -4.79
N ARG A 8 -16.24 14.28 -3.84
CA ARG A 8 -16.72 12.91 -3.66
C ARG A 8 -18.04 12.84 -2.93
N ASP A 9 -18.72 11.74 -3.12
CA ASP A 9 -19.91 11.36 -2.35
C ASP A 9 -19.59 10.12 -1.51
N SER A 10 -20.12 10.09 -0.28
CA SER A 10 -20.02 8.93 0.60
C SER A 10 -20.80 7.77 0.00
N LEU A 11 -20.15 6.63 -0.17
CA LEU A 11 -20.84 5.44 -0.69
C LEU A 11 -21.91 4.92 0.29
N ARG A 12 -21.72 5.15 1.58
CA ARG A 12 -22.73 4.90 2.61
C ARG A 12 -24.02 5.67 2.36
N ASP A 13 -23.93 6.94 2.03
CA ASP A 13 -25.10 7.79 1.85
C ASP A 13 -25.85 7.41 0.55
N LEU A 14 -25.11 7.15 -0.52
CA LEU A 14 -25.68 6.60 -1.75
C LEU A 14 -26.37 5.24 -1.52
N ALA A 15 -25.74 4.35 -0.75
CA ALA A 15 -26.32 3.04 -0.41
C ALA A 15 -27.61 3.16 0.40
N ARG A 16 -27.70 4.13 1.31
CA ARG A 16 -28.91 4.43 2.08
C ARG A 16 -30.03 4.98 1.19
N GLU A 17 -29.71 5.88 0.28
CA GLU A 17 -30.67 6.49 -0.62
C GLU A 17 -31.32 5.48 -1.56
N VAL A 18 -30.54 4.54 -2.13
CA VAL A 18 -31.07 3.48 -2.99
C VAL A 18 -31.80 2.35 -2.24
N GLY A 19 -31.75 2.34 -0.91
CA GLY A 19 -32.46 1.38 -0.08
C GLY A 19 -31.90 -0.04 -0.14
N VAL A 20 -30.63 -0.19 0.20
CA VAL A 20 -29.95 -1.50 0.24
C VAL A 20 -30.68 -2.47 1.17
N LYS A 21 -30.92 -3.69 0.68
CA LYS A 21 -31.65 -4.73 1.45
C LYS A 21 -30.83 -5.16 2.67
N PRO A 22 -31.45 -5.43 3.83
CA PRO A 22 -30.75 -5.77 5.08
C PRO A 22 -29.86 -7.01 5.00
N LYS A 23 -30.12 -7.94 4.09
CA LYS A 23 -29.34 -9.17 3.92
C LYS A 23 -28.07 -8.97 3.05
N ALA A 24 -27.88 -7.79 2.46
CA ALA A 24 -26.70 -7.52 1.66
C ALA A 24 -25.44 -7.47 2.55
N GLY A 25 -24.52 -8.39 2.33
CA GLY A 25 -23.23 -8.47 3.03
C GLY A 25 -22.05 -8.01 2.17
N TRP A 26 -22.27 -7.83 0.85
CA TRP A 26 -21.22 -7.55 -0.11
C TRP A 26 -21.67 -6.57 -1.17
N VAL A 27 -20.68 -5.86 -1.73
CA VAL A 27 -20.86 -4.99 -2.89
C VAL A 27 -19.82 -5.36 -3.94
N MET A 28 -20.27 -5.66 -5.14
CA MET A 28 -19.38 -5.74 -6.30
C MET A 28 -19.28 -4.38 -6.96
N ALA A 29 -18.07 -3.87 -7.09
CA ALA A 29 -17.76 -2.68 -7.88
C ALA A 29 -17.18 -3.12 -9.21
N GLU A 30 -17.76 -2.63 -10.33
CA GLU A 30 -17.34 -2.97 -11.69
C GLU A 30 -16.95 -1.72 -12.48
N GLY A 31 -15.80 -1.79 -13.16
CA GLY A 31 -15.29 -0.74 -14.04
C GLY A 31 -15.77 -0.88 -15.47
N GLY A 32 -15.79 0.23 -16.21
CA GLY A 32 -16.18 0.29 -17.62
C GLY A 32 -15.02 0.09 -18.61
N ASP A 33 -13.88 -0.41 -18.12
CA ASP A 33 -12.72 -0.72 -18.96
C ASP A 33 -12.93 -2.02 -19.75
N SER A 34 -12.05 -2.29 -20.72
CA SER A 34 -12.14 -3.49 -21.58
C SER A 34 -11.99 -4.80 -20.81
N SER A 35 -11.32 -4.79 -19.66
CA SER A 35 -11.19 -5.97 -18.79
C SER A 35 -12.41 -6.22 -17.92
N GLY A 36 -13.29 -5.22 -17.77
CA GLY A 36 -14.42 -5.29 -16.86
C GLY A 36 -13.99 -5.54 -15.42
N MET A 37 -12.92 -4.85 -14.98
CA MET A 37 -12.35 -5.03 -13.65
C MET A 37 -13.42 -4.93 -12.59
N ASN A 38 -13.55 -5.99 -11.78
CA ASN A 38 -14.54 -6.03 -10.72
C ASN A 38 -13.96 -6.60 -9.42
N ARG A 39 -14.49 -6.10 -8.28
CA ARG A 39 -13.99 -6.45 -6.95
C ARG A 39 -15.16 -6.53 -5.95
N SER A 40 -15.11 -7.54 -5.10
CA SER A 40 -16.05 -7.73 -3.99
C SER A 40 -15.55 -7.03 -2.73
N ILE A 41 -16.39 -6.20 -2.15
CA ILE A 41 -16.09 -5.41 -0.96
C ILE A 41 -17.13 -5.73 0.11
N PRO A 42 -16.75 -6.09 1.34
CA PRO A 42 -17.68 -6.25 2.44
C PRO A 42 -18.50 -4.98 2.69
N ILE A 43 -19.77 -5.15 3.02
CA ILE A 43 -20.69 -4.02 3.23
C ILE A 43 -20.22 -3.10 4.36
N GLU A 44 -19.57 -3.63 5.38
CA GLU A 44 -19.04 -2.86 6.50
C GLU A 44 -18.02 -1.82 6.02
N LYS A 45 -17.14 -2.19 5.08
CA LYS A 45 -16.16 -1.26 4.50
C LYS A 45 -16.83 -0.17 3.66
N ILE A 46 -17.89 -0.53 2.94
CA ILE A 46 -18.69 0.42 2.16
C ILE A 46 -19.37 1.45 3.08
N MET A 47 -19.90 0.97 4.20
CA MET A 47 -20.59 1.81 5.18
C MET A 47 -19.63 2.61 6.08
N ASP A 48 -18.34 2.31 6.09
CA ASP A 48 -17.32 3.02 6.88
C ASP A 48 -16.81 4.27 6.13
N ASP A 49 -15.91 4.08 5.16
CA ASP A 49 -15.13 5.17 4.58
C ASP A 49 -15.00 5.16 3.05
N CYS A 50 -15.72 4.25 2.36
CA CYS A 50 -15.69 4.20 0.90
C CYS A 50 -16.41 5.39 0.26
N MET A 51 -15.90 5.82 -0.89
CA MET A 51 -16.39 7.00 -1.61
C MET A 51 -16.39 6.78 -3.11
N ILE A 52 -17.28 7.49 -3.81
CA ILE A 52 -17.21 7.69 -5.26
C ILE A 52 -16.59 9.08 -5.51
N ALA A 53 -15.41 9.10 -6.11
CA ALA A 53 -14.73 10.35 -6.46
C ALA A 53 -14.90 10.65 -7.95
N TRP A 54 -15.15 11.92 -8.29
CA TRP A 54 -15.33 12.43 -9.66
C TRP A 54 -14.44 13.64 -9.96
N ALA A 55 -13.80 14.21 -8.95
CA ALA A 55 -12.78 15.25 -9.12
C ALA A 55 -11.69 15.13 -8.06
N MET A 56 -10.53 15.72 -8.32
CA MET A 56 -9.35 15.69 -7.46
C MET A 56 -8.62 17.02 -7.53
N ASN A 57 -8.28 17.62 -6.38
CA ASN A 57 -7.56 18.89 -6.30
C ASN A 57 -8.22 20.04 -7.10
N GLY A 58 -9.55 20.09 -7.14
CA GLY A 58 -10.29 21.13 -7.83
C GLY A 58 -10.51 20.92 -9.34
N GLU A 59 -10.01 19.82 -9.90
CA GLU A 59 -10.16 19.45 -11.29
C GLU A 59 -10.94 18.14 -11.46
N ALA A 60 -11.62 17.96 -12.59
CA ALA A 60 -12.20 16.65 -12.93
C ALA A 60 -11.11 15.58 -13.01
N LEU A 61 -11.48 14.34 -12.69
CA LEU A 61 -10.56 13.22 -12.86
C LEU A 61 -10.11 13.13 -14.32
N ARG A 62 -8.85 12.79 -14.55
CA ARG A 62 -8.35 12.48 -15.89
C ARG A 62 -8.78 11.07 -16.29
N PRO A 63 -8.80 10.74 -17.60
CA PRO A 63 -9.13 9.37 -18.04
C PRO A 63 -8.32 8.30 -17.34
N GLU A 64 -7.01 8.49 -17.19
CA GLU A 64 -6.09 7.55 -16.54
C GLU A 64 -6.38 7.37 -15.05
N GLN A 65 -6.98 8.38 -14.42
CA GLN A 65 -7.39 8.34 -13.00
C GLN A 65 -8.76 7.72 -12.81
N GLY A 66 -9.54 7.53 -13.88
CA GLY A 66 -10.85 6.88 -13.86
C GLY A 66 -12.04 7.80 -14.10
N TYR A 67 -11.86 8.93 -14.87
CA TYR A 67 -12.99 9.76 -15.32
C TYR A 67 -14.07 8.89 -15.99
N PRO A 68 -15.40 9.11 -15.78
CA PRO A 68 -15.98 10.23 -15.02
C PRO A 68 -16.01 10.03 -13.50
N ALA A 69 -15.93 8.80 -13.01
CA ALA A 69 -15.96 8.51 -11.59
C ALA A 69 -15.19 7.23 -11.25
N ARG A 70 -14.65 7.18 -10.05
CA ARG A 70 -13.95 6.01 -9.54
C ARG A 70 -14.34 5.70 -8.10
N LEU A 71 -14.17 4.45 -7.72
CA LEU A 71 -14.23 4.04 -6.33
C LEU A 71 -12.94 4.42 -5.59
N VAL A 72 -13.08 4.92 -4.38
CA VAL A 72 -12.00 5.18 -3.42
C VAL A 72 -12.24 4.34 -2.18
N VAL A 73 -11.26 3.51 -1.83
CA VAL A 73 -11.32 2.58 -0.68
C VAL A 73 -10.12 2.84 0.22
N PRO A 74 -10.21 3.80 1.15
CA PRO A 74 -9.08 4.23 1.96
C PRO A 74 -8.41 3.07 2.72
N GLY A 75 -7.06 3.03 2.67
CA GLY A 75 -6.26 2.00 3.33
C GLY A 75 -6.20 0.65 2.63
N TRP A 76 -6.97 0.45 1.56
CA TRP A 76 -6.95 -0.80 0.81
C TRP A 76 -6.08 -0.71 -0.44
N GLU A 77 -5.65 -1.85 -0.95
CA GLU A 77 -4.78 -1.93 -2.12
C GLU A 77 -5.40 -1.28 -3.35
N GLY A 78 -4.55 -0.73 -4.23
CA GLY A 78 -4.97 0.03 -5.41
C GLY A 78 -5.88 -0.74 -6.37
N ASN A 79 -5.79 -2.07 -6.39
CA ASN A 79 -6.68 -2.93 -7.18
C ASN A 79 -8.14 -2.90 -6.72
N MET A 80 -8.41 -2.46 -5.48
CA MET A 80 -9.76 -2.27 -4.94
C MET A 80 -10.38 -0.94 -5.35
N TRP A 81 -9.58 -0.01 -5.86
CA TRP A 81 -9.98 1.33 -6.24
C TRP A 81 -10.44 1.37 -7.70
N VAL A 82 -11.54 0.67 -7.99
CA VAL A 82 -12.06 0.46 -9.34
C VAL A 82 -12.28 1.80 -10.05
N LYS A 83 -11.62 1.97 -11.19
CA LYS A 83 -11.73 3.14 -12.08
C LYS A 83 -12.88 2.99 -13.06
N TRP A 84 -13.33 4.12 -13.63
CA TRP A 84 -14.43 4.13 -14.61
C TRP A 84 -15.66 3.38 -14.11
N ILE A 85 -16.02 3.64 -12.83
CA ILE A 85 -17.09 2.88 -12.17
C ILE A 85 -18.38 2.95 -12.98
N ARG A 86 -18.95 1.81 -13.32
CA ARG A 86 -20.19 1.72 -14.09
C ARG A 86 -21.31 0.99 -13.36
N ARG A 87 -20.96 0.13 -12.38
CA ARG A 87 -21.93 -0.69 -11.67
C ARG A 87 -21.49 -0.93 -10.24
N LEU A 88 -22.45 -0.84 -9.34
CA LEU A 88 -22.36 -1.31 -7.95
C LEU A 88 -23.52 -2.29 -7.75
N GLU A 89 -23.21 -3.52 -7.40
CA GLU A 89 -24.20 -4.55 -7.14
C GLU A 89 -24.10 -5.06 -5.72
N PHE A 90 -25.22 -5.05 -5.01
CA PHE A 90 -25.31 -5.50 -3.63
C PHE A 90 -25.78 -6.94 -3.57
N GLY A 91 -25.05 -7.81 -2.86
CA GLY A 91 -25.32 -9.24 -2.72
C GLY A 91 -25.10 -9.75 -1.31
N ASP A 92 -25.50 -10.98 -1.06
CA ASP A 92 -25.35 -11.66 0.24
C ASP A 92 -24.05 -12.46 0.35
N MET A 93 -23.33 -12.65 -0.77
CA MET A 93 -22.08 -13.39 -0.86
C MET A 93 -21.05 -12.62 -1.71
N PRO A 94 -19.74 -12.89 -1.58
CA PRO A 94 -18.74 -12.35 -2.49
C PRO A 94 -18.93 -12.94 -3.90
N TYR A 95 -18.67 -12.14 -4.91
CA TYR A 95 -18.95 -12.50 -6.31
C TYR A 95 -17.89 -13.43 -6.92
N MET A 96 -16.77 -13.64 -6.22
CA MET A 96 -15.69 -14.52 -6.66
C MET A 96 -15.22 -14.22 -8.09
N ALA A 97 -15.04 -12.94 -8.38
CA ALA A 97 -14.67 -12.46 -9.70
C ALA A 97 -13.33 -13.05 -10.19
N ARG A 98 -13.12 -13.05 -11.51
CA ARG A 98 -11.92 -13.63 -12.13
C ARG A 98 -10.61 -13.11 -11.52
N GLU A 99 -10.49 -11.80 -11.34
CA GLU A 99 -9.27 -11.21 -10.80
C GLU A 99 -9.09 -11.58 -9.31
N GLU A 100 -10.15 -11.71 -8.56
CA GLU A 100 -10.11 -12.11 -7.16
C GLU A 100 -9.56 -13.53 -6.99
N THR A 101 -10.09 -14.47 -7.75
CA THR A 101 -9.73 -15.90 -7.65
C THR A 101 -8.43 -16.22 -8.34
N ALA A 102 -8.06 -15.50 -9.42
CA ALA A 102 -6.87 -15.78 -10.21
C ALA A 102 -5.60 -15.06 -9.72
N LYS A 103 -5.74 -13.88 -9.06
CA LYS A 103 -4.58 -13.01 -8.79
C LYS A 103 -4.45 -12.55 -7.35
N TYR A 104 -5.56 -12.29 -6.66
CA TYR A 104 -5.55 -11.69 -5.33
C TYR A 104 -5.95 -12.70 -4.24
N THR A 105 -5.77 -13.96 -4.52
CA THR A 105 -5.95 -15.10 -3.61
C THR A 105 -4.63 -15.83 -3.52
N ASP A 106 -4.11 -16.00 -2.31
CA ASP A 106 -2.83 -16.66 -2.06
C ASP A 106 -3.05 -18.14 -1.77
N LEU A 107 -2.23 -19.00 -2.39
CA LEU A 107 -2.19 -20.42 -2.04
C LEU A 107 -1.26 -20.62 -0.85
N MET A 108 -1.84 -21.01 0.28
CA MET A 108 -1.12 -21.24 1.53
C MET A 108 -0.40 -22.59 1.52
N ALA A 109 0.59 -22.75 2.39
CA ALA A 109 1.37 -23.98 2.51
C ALA A 109 0.52 -25.22 2.90
N ASP A 110 -0.62 -25.02 3.58
CA ASP A 110 -1.56 -26.05 3.95
C ASP A 110 -2.54 -26.46 2.84
N GLY A 111 -2.38 -25.90 1.65
CA GLY A 111 -3.21 -26.15 0.48
C GLY A 111 -4.52 -25.35 0.44
N LYS A 112 -4.77 -24.51 1.42
CA LYS A 112 -5.94 -23.62 1.42
C LYS A 112 -5.67 -22.33 0.65
N ALA A 113 -6.75 -21.70 0.20
CA ALA A 113 -6.70 -20.40 -0.43
C ALA A 113 -7.01 -19.29 0.58
N ARG A 114 -6.08 -18.34 0.76
CA ARG A 114 -6.31 -17.11 1.50
C ARG A 114 -7.02 -16.11 0.56
N MET A 115 -8.25 -15.90 0.78
CA MET A 115 -9.13 -14.98 0.05
C MET A 115 -9.22 -13.68 0.81
N PHE A 116 -9.36 -12.62 0.23
CA PHE A 116 -8.79 -11.81 -0.83
C PHE A 116 -7.77 -10.88 -0.18
N THR A 117 -6.77 -10.38 -0.87
CA THR A 117 -5.92 -9.34 -0.27
C THR A 117 -6.58 -7.98 -0.46
N TRP A 118 -6.88 -7.31 0.65
CA TRP A 118 -7.55 -6.00 0.68
C TRP A 118 -6.68 -4.89 1.24
N VAL A 119 -6.22 -5.07 2.48
CA VAL A 119 -5.51 -4.02 3.22
C VAL A 119 -4.11 -3.83 2.69
N MET A 120 -3.72 -2.58 2.46
CA MET A 120 -2.34 -2.19 2.19
C MET A 120 -1.57 -2.20 3.50
N GLU A 121 -0.86 -3.28 3.77
CA GLU A 121 -0.10 -3.45 5.01
C GLU A 121 1.07 -2.48 5.09
N SER A 122 1.56 -2.27 6.32
CA SER A 122 2.65 -1.33 6.57
C SER A 122 3.87 -1.62 5.71
N LYS A 123 4.34 -0.59 5.01
CA LYS A 123 5.53 -0.64 4.15
C LYS A 123 6.33 0.64 4.26
N SER A 124 7.63 0.54 4.16
CA SER A 124 8.54 1.66 3.96
C SER A 124 9.49 1.39 2.81
N VAL A 125 9.95 2.46 2.19
CA VAL A 125 10.97 2.43 1.13
C VAL A 125 11.94 3.58 1.33
N ILE A 126 13.23 3.32 1.13
CA ILE A 126 14.26 4.35 1.08
C ILE A 126 14.23 4.95 -0.34
N THR A 127 14.13 6.26 -0.44
CA THR A 127 14.08 7.00 -1.71
C THR A 127 15.36 7.76 -2.02
N SER A 128 16.28 7.84 -1.03
CA SER A 128 17.63 8.37 -1.17
C SER A 128 18.48 7.89 0.02
N PRO A 129 19.68 7.34 -0.22
CA PRO A 129 20.26 7.08 -1.55
C PRO A 129 19.50 5.98 -2.31
N CYS A 130 19.62 6.00 -3.65
CA CYS A 130 19.04 5.02 -4.58
C CYS A 130 19.86 5.07 -5.88
N PRO A 131 19.66 4.17 -6.86
CA PRO A 131 20.47 4.16 -8.09
C PRO A 131 20.54 5.49 -8.82
N GLU A 132 19.43 6.23 -8.88
CA GLU A 132 19.37 7.56 -9.52
C GLU A 132 19.92 8.69 -8.62
N LYS A 133 20.20 8.40 -7.37
CA LYS A 133 20.70 9.35 -6.36
C LYS A 133 21.79 8.70 -5.52
N PRO A 134 22.97 8.41 -6.12
CA PRO A 134 24.09 7.80 -5.42
C PRO A 134 24.63 8.71 -4.32
N ILE A 135 25.48 8.18 -3.44
CA ILE A 135 26.21 8.94 -2.45
C ILE A 135 27.41 9.60 -3.12
N LEU A 136 27.53 10.91 -2.96
CA LEU A 136 28.63 11.69 -3.53
C LEU A 136 29.60 12.12 -2.43
N GLY A 137 30.76 11.44 -2.37
CA GLY A 137 31.82 11.75 -1.40
C GLY A 137 31.55 11.24 0.01
N LYS A 138 32.62 11.13 0.79
CA LYS A 138 32.61 10.71 2.19
C LYS A 138 32.10 11.83 3.09
N GLY A 139 31.52 11.49 4.23
CA GLY A 139 31.05 12.43 5.24
C GLY A 139 29.59 12.24 5.63
N LEU A 140 28.98 13.32 6.13
CA LEU A 140 27.61 13.29 6.63
C LEU A 140 26.59 13.30 5.48
N HIS A 141 25.69 12.32 5.49
CA HIS A 141 24.60 12.16 4.52
C HIS A 141 23.27 12.06 5.25
N GLN A 142 22.19 12.27 4.50
CA GLN A 142 20.82 12.10 5.01
C GLN A 142 20.08 11.07 4.18
N LEU A 143 19.78 9.93 4.79
CA LEU A 143 18.84 8.96 4.24
C LEU A 143 17.42 9.52 4.31
N ARG A 144 16.65 9.32 3.26
CA ARG A 144 15.24 9.74 3.13
C ARG A 144 14.39 8.59 2.65
N GLY A 145 13.15 8.58 3.11
CA GLY A 145 12.20 7.56 2.67
C GLY A 145 10.76 7.94 2.92
N LEU A 146 9.88 7.04 2.48
CA LEU A 146 8.45 7.09 2.64
C LEU A 146 7.96 5.83 3.34
N ALA A 147 6.97 5.98 4.20
CA ALA A 147 6.28 4.88 4.85
C ALA A 147 4.77 5.09 4.81
N TRP A 148 3.99 4.01 4.80
CA TRP A 148 2.52 4.05 4.80
C TRP A 148 1.96 2.78 5.39
N SER A 149 0.72 2.83 5.87
CA SER A 149 -0.09 1.68 6.25
C SER A 149 -1.56 1.94 5.93
N GLY A 150 -2.26 0.95 5.48
CA GLY A 150 -3.72 0.97 5.32
C GLY A 150 -4.46 0.71 6.63
N ARG A 151 -3.76 0.36 7.69
CA ARG A 151 -4.32 0.07 9.02
C ARG A 151 -4.36 1.29 9.94
N GLY A 152 -3.72 2.41 9.52
CA GLY A 152 -3.66 3.62 10.32
C GLY A 152 -2.40 4.45 10.07
N LYS A 153 -1.99 5.20 11.08
CA LYS A 153 -0.80 6.05 11.02
C LYS A 153 0.49 5.23 11.17
N ILE A 154 1.55 5.72 10.58
CA ILE A 154 2.90 5.22 10.87
C ILE A 154 3.30 5.72 12.26
N LYS A 155 3.61 4.79 13.14
CA LYS A 155 4.06 5.06 14.51
C LYS A 155 5.58 5.24 14.60
N ARG A 156 6.33 4.43 13.83
CA ARG A 156 7.79 4.42 13.83
C ARG A 156 8.32 3.86 12.51
N VAL A 157 9.48 4.34 12.12
CA VAL A 157 10.31 3.71 11.09
C VAL A 157 11.68 3.47 11.67
N ASP A 158 12.16 2.24 11.59
CA ASP A 158 13.54 1.90 11.91
C ASP A 158 14.33 1.73 10.63
N VAL A 159 15.58 2.17 10.64
CA VAL A 159 16.54 2.06 9.54
C VAL A 159 17.76 1.28 10.00
N SER A 160 18.22 0.39 9.16
CA SER A 160 19.48 -0.33 9.31
C SER A 160 20.46 0.09 8.22
N LEU A 161 21.72 0.20 8.56
CA LEU A 161 22.83 0.45 7.62
C LEU A 161 23.63 -0.82 7.32
N ASP A 162 23.34 -1.92 8.01
CA ASP A 162 24.13 -3.15 8.03
C ASP A 162 23.31 -4.43 7.70
N GLY A 163 22.25 -4.28 6.90
CA GLY A 163 21.44 -5.40 6.45
C GLY A 163 20.52 -6.00 7.52
N GLY A 164 20.07 -5.17 8.46
CA GLY A 164 19.09 -5.58 9.47
C GLY A 164 19.68 -6.12 10.77
N ARG A 165 21.02 -6.04 10.96
CA ARG A 165 21.67 -6.48 12.20
C ARG A 165 21.45 -5.49 13.34
N ASN A 166 21.57 -4.18 13.04
CA ASN A 166 21.29 -3.10 13.97
C ASN A 166 20.28 -2.13 13.38
N TRP A 167 19.42 -1.58 14.23
CA TRP A 167 18.33 -0.70 13.84
C TRP A 167 18.36 0.60 14.63
N GLN A 168 18.17 1.72 13.94
CA GLN A 168 18.06 3.05 14.51
C GLN A 168 16.71 3.65 14.13
N THR A 169 16.05 4.32 15.07
CA THR A 169 14.76 4.96 14.80
C THR A 169 14.96 6.24 13.99
N ALA A 170 14.30 6.32 12.85
CA ALA A 170 14.32 7.48 11.98
C ALA A 170 13.39 8.59 12.48
N HIS A 171 13.69 9.82 12.11
CA HIS A 171 12.82 10.97 12.36
C HIS A 171 11.64 10.96 11.38
N LEU A 172 10.41 11.02 11.90
CA LEU A 172 9.18 11.14 11.09
C LEU A 172 8.81 12.61 10.93
N HIS A 173 8.44 13.00 9.71
CA HIS A 173 8.01 14.36 9.40
C HIS A 173 6.49 14.47 9.39
N GLY A 174 5.97 15.38 10.20
CA GLY A 174 4.52 15.64 10.30
C GLY A 174 3.94 16.46 9.13
N PRO A 175 2.61 16.53 9.02
CA PRO A 175 1.66 15.87 9.91
C PRO A 175 1.57 14.36 9.67
N LEU A 176 1.41 13.57 10.74
CA LEU A 176 1.21 12.12 10.67
C LEU A 176 -0.30 11.86 10.57
N LEU A 177 -0.76 11.52 9.38
CA LEU A 177 -2.16 11.33 9.08
C LEU A 177 -2.49 9.83 8.92
N ASP A 178 -3.74 9.50 9.23
CA ASP A 178 -4.27 8.14 9.05
C ASP A 178 -4.27 7.72 7.58
N LYS A 179 -3.80 6.50 7.29
CA LYS A 179 -3.76 5.90 5.93
C LYS A 179 -3.05 6.76 4.89
N CYS A 180 -2.06 7.55 5.32
CA CYS A 180 -1.31 8.50 4.49
C CYS A 180 0.17 8.17 4.42
N LEU A 181 0.83 8.69 3.37
CA LEU A 181 2.27 8.65 3.25
C LEU A 181 2.93 9.51 4.33
N THR A 182 3.90 8.94 5.03
CA THR A 182 4.74 9.60 6.03
C THR A 182 6.17 9.65 5.54
N ARG A 183 6.79 10.83 5.54
CA ARG A 183 8.21 10.98 5.22
C ARG A 183 9.04 10.67 6.45
N PHE A 184 10.20 10.05 6.24
CA PHE A 184 11.18 9.84 7.30
C PHE A 184 12.58 10.18 6.83
N THR A 185 13.47 10.51 7.79
CA THR A 185 14.88 10.78 7.54
C THR A 185 15.74 10.22 8.65
N LEU A 186 16.98 9.84 8.28
CA LEU A 186 18.04 9.46 9.23
C LEU A 186 19.36 10.06 8.75
N PRO A 187 20.04 10.90 9.55
CA PRO A 187 21.41 11.29 9.25
C PRO A 187 22.35 10.11 9.53
N PHE A 188 23.36 9.92 8.67
CA PHE A 188 24.41 8.92 8.86
C PHE A 188 25.73 9.41 8.27
N GLU A 189 26.83 8.92 8.80
CA GLU A 189 28.16 9.21 8.28
C GLU A 189 28.65 8.04 7.42
N TRP A 190 29.17 8.35 6.23
CA TRP A 190 29.72 7.37 5.31
C TRP A 190 31.20 7.61 5.07
N HIS A 191 32.01 6.57 5.24
CA HIS A 191 33.49 6.65 5.11
C HIS A 191 34.01 5.96 3.83
N GLY A 192 33.11 5.47 2.96
CA GLY A 192 33.47 4.77 1.71
C GLY A 192 33.40 3.25 1.83
N GLU A 193 32.80 2.72 2.90
CA GLU A 193 32.53 1.30 3.08
C GLU A 193 31.22 0.89 2.38
N GLU A 194 31.07 -0.41 2.10
CA GLU A 194 29.79 -0.95 1.68
C GLU A 194 28.76 -0.87 2.81
N LEU A 195 27.54 -0.44 2.46
CA LEU A 195 26.41 -0.43 3.38
C LEU A 195 25.21 -1.18 2.79
N MET A 196 24.50 -1.89 3.64
CA MET A 196 23.24 -2.53 3.29
C MET A 196 22.08 -1.79 3.98
N LEU A 197 21.47 -0.86 3.25
CA LEU A 197 20.44 0.01 3.78
C LEU A 197 19.07 -0.66 3.72
N GLN A 198 18.40 -0.73 4.86
CA GLN A 198 17.04 -1.22 4.98
C GLN A 198 16.19 -0.26 5.79
N SER A 199 14.88 -0.23 5.53
CA SER A 199 13.91 0.40 6.40
C SER A 199 12.77 -0.54 6.70
N ARG A 200 12.22 -0.47 7.93
CA ARG A 200 11.00 -1.16 8.32
C ARG A 200 10.06 -0.20 9.03
N SER A 201 8.81 -0.20 8.63
CA SER A 201 7.77 0.59 9.26
C SER A 201 6.99 -0.21 10.29
N ILE A 202 6.51 0.51 11.30
CA ILE A 202 5.60 0.00 12.33
C ILE A 202 4.43 0.98 12.38
N ASP A 203 3.21 0.48 12.21
CA ASP A 203 2.01 1.29 12.30
C ASP A 203 1.44 1.35 13.73
N GLU A 204 0.38 2.09 13.91
CA GLU A 204 -0.25 2.27 15.23
C GLU A 204 -0.93 1.00 15.77
N THR A 205 -1.22 0.02 14.92
CA THR A 205 -1.73 -1.29 15.35
C THR A 205 -0.63 -2.19 15.92
N GLY A 206 0.64 -1.79 15.75
CA GLY A 206 1.81 -2.57 16.13
C GLY A 206 2.29 -3.54 15.05
N TYR A 207 1.65 -3.54 13.86
CA TYR A 207 2.13 -4.36 12.75
C TYR A 207 3.49 -3.87 12.27
N VAL A 208 4.45 -4.79 12.18
CA VAL A 208 5.82 -4.54 11.74
C VAL A 208 5.98 -5.05 10.31
N GLN A 209 6.53 -4.22 9.44
CA GLN A 209 6.86 -4.61 8.07
C GLN A 209 7.78 -5.85 8.06
N PRO A 210 7.38 -6.94 7.38
CA PRO A 210 8.10 -8.21 7.39
C PRO A 210 9.31 -8.23 6.46
N THR A 211 10.19 -9.20 6.67
CA THR A 211 11.17 -9.63 5.67
C THR A 211 10.47 -10.40 4.54
N ILE A 212 11.21 -10.69 3.46
CA ILE A 212 10.69 -11.52 2.37
C ILE A 212 10.32 -12.93 2.85
N ASP A 213 11.14 -13.52 3.73
CA ASP A 213 10.87 -14.83 4.32
C ASP A 213 9.63 -14.80 5.22
N GLY A 214 9.43 -13.70 5.94
CA GLY A 214 8.22 -13.47 6.74
C GLY A 214 6.96 -13.47 5.89
N ILE A 215 6.97 -12.79 4.72
CA ILE A 215 5.83 -12.83 3.78
C ILE A 215 5.61 -14.25 3.26
N GLN A 216 6.67 -14.94 2.85
CA GLN A 216 6.54 -16.30 2.31
C GLN A 216 5.99 -17.29 3.36
N ALA A 217 6.40 -17.14 4.61
CA ALA A 217 5.87 -17.94 5.70
C ALA A 217 4.38 -17.67 5.96
N GLU A 218 3.94 -16.41 5.84
CA GLU A 218 2.55 -16.01 6.08
C GLU A 218 1.62 -16.27 4.88
N ARG A 219 2.09 -16.02 3.65
CA ARG A 219 1.26 -15.99 2.43
C ARG A 219 1.59 -17.09 1.41
N GLY A 220 2.61 -17.89 1.68
CA GLY A 220 3.13 -18.87 0.72
C GLY A 220 4.08 -18.26 -0.32
N VAL A 221 4.84 -19.12 -0.99
CA VAL A 221 5.88 -18.73 -1.95
C VAL A 221 5.31 -18.20 -3.29
N ASN A 222 4.04 -18.39 -3.54
CA ASN A 222 3.36 -17.99 -4.77
C ASN A 222 2.65 -16.63 -4.65
N SER A 223 2.67 -15.97 -3.50
CA SER A 223 2.12 -14.63 -3.33
C SER A 223 3.02 -13.61 -4.04
N ILE A 224 2.53 -13.03 -5.13
CA ILE A 224 3.30 -12.09 -5.98
C ILE A 224 2.68 -10.70 -6.05
N TYR A 225 1.38 -10.56 -5.77
CA TYR A 225 0.68 -9.28 -5.88
C TYR A 225 0.76 -8.44 -4.61
N HIS A 226 0.73 -9.09 -3.45
CA HIS A 226 0.96 -8.41 -2.19
C HIS A 226 2.43 -8.54 -1.80
N ASN A 227 3.15 -7.43 -1.78
CA ASN A 227 4.55 -7.38 -1.39
C ASN A 227 4.86 -6.13 -0.57
N ASN A 228 4.80 -6.27 0.74
CA ASN A 228 5.22 -5.25 1.68
C ASN A 228 6.58 -5.56 2.33
N ALA A 229 7.37 -6.51 1.79
CA ALA A 229 8.68 -6.87 2.32
C ALA A 229 9.64 -5.68 2.44
N ILE A 230 10.55 -5.79 3.39
CA ILE A 230 11.72 -4.92 3.52
C ILE A 230 12.52 -5.00 2.22
N ALA A 231 12.80 -3.83 1.62
CA ALA A 231 13.69 -3.68 0.47
C ALA A 231 15.10 -3.31 0.94
N THR A 232 16.12 -3.81 0.23
CA THR A 232 17.52 -3.54 0.56
C THR A 232 18.21 -2.80 -0.57
N TRP A 233 18.91 -1.71 -0.23
CA TRP A 233 19.85 -1.02 -1.10
C TRP A 233 21.29 -1.35 -0.66
N LEU A 234 22.10 -1.85 -1.58
CA LEU A 234 23.54 -1.97 -1.41
C LEU A 234 24.18 -0.67 -1.88
N VAL A 235 24.88 0.02 -0.99
CA VAL A 235 25.78 1.13 -1.32
C VAL A 235 27.18 0.55 -1.50
N ASN A 236 27.74 0.70 -2.68
CA ASN A 236 29.09 0.25 -3.02
C ASN A 236 30.15 1.24 -2.51
N ASN A 237 31.42 0.84 -2.49
CA ASN A 237 32.54 1.67 -2.02
C ASN A 237 32.77 2.94 -2.85
N ASP A 238 32.26 3.01 -4.09
CA ASP A 238 32.28 4.20 -4.95
C ASP A 238 31.05 5.11 -4.78
N GLY A 239 30.11 4.72 -3.91
CA GLY A 239 28.86 5.44 -3.64
C GLY A 239 27.72 5.10 -4.57
N SER A 240 27.92 4.27 -5.59
CA SER A 240 26.82 3.73 -6.41
C SER A 240 25.88 2.87 -5.57
N VAL A 241 24.64 2.73 -6.00
CA VAL A 241 23.59 2.05 -5.23
C VAL A 241 22.89 1.02 -6.10
N ASP A 242 22.76 -0.21 -5.59
CA ASP A 242 22.09 -1.31 -6.26
C ASP A 242 20.92 -1.84 -5.41
N ASN A 243 19.86 -2.31 -6.07
CA ASN A 243 18.83 -3.07 -5.41
C ASN A 243 19.27 -4.52 -5.26
N VAL A 244 19.33 -5.00 -4.02
CA VAL A 244 19.74 -6.38 -3.72
C VAL A 244 18.66 -7.09 -2.91
N ARG A 245 18.60 -8.40 -3.04
CA ARG A 245 17.73 -9.23 -2.24
C ARG A 245 18.56 -9.88 -1.12
N LEU A 246 18.17 -9.60 0.12
CA LEU A 246 18.59 -10.39 1.27
C LEU A 246 17.48 -11.40 1.59
N GLY A 247 17.88 -12.65 1.81
CA GLY A 247 17.00 -13.75 2.21
C GLY A 247 16.53 -13.59 3.64
#